data_3a1ceeff501c21323914d510bbaca88a
#
_entry.id   3a1ceeff501c21323914d510bbaca88a
#
_cell.length_a   1.000
_cell.length_b   1.000
_cell.length_c   1.000
_cell.angle_alpha   90.00
_cell.angle_beta   90.00
_cell.angle_gamma   90.00
#
_symmetry.space_group_name_H-M   'P 1'
#
loop_
_entity.id
_entity.type
_entity.pdbx_description
1 polymer ?
#
loop_
_entity_poly.entity_id
_entity_poly.type
_entity_poly.pdbx_seq_one_letter_code
_entity_poly.pdbx_strand_id
1 'polypeptide(L)'
;MRNLVLIPTYNERENVSAMVDKVFSLPVEFDILVIDDGSPDGTAALVQKEQTTFGDRLHLIERSGKLGLGTAYIAGFKFALERGYDRIFEMDCDFSHNPDDLPRLDAMLEEEDVAIGSRYSRGVNVVNWPMGRLLMSYFASKYVRTITRMPVADA
;
A
#
# COMPACT_ATOMS: atom_id res chain seq x y z
N MET A 1 16.65 -6.09 -8.83
CA MET A 1 15.26 -5.62 -9.09
C MET A 1 15.00 -4.43 -8.22
N ARG A 2 14.28 -3.44 -8.73
CA ARG A 2 13.90 -2.21 -7.99
C ARG A 2 12.45 -2.31 -7.57
N ASN A 3 12.23 -2.25 -6.28
CA ASN A 3 10.91 -2.40 -5.66
C ASN A 3 10.39 -1.02 -5.22
N LEU A 4 9.13 -0.70 -5.50
CA LEU A 4 8.48 0.54 -5.09
C LEU A 4 7.21 0.23 -4.30
N VAL A 5 7.07 0.82 -3.10
CA VAL A 5 5.84 0.77 -2.31
C VAL A 5 5.06 2.06 -2.51
N LEU A 6 3.84 1.96 -3.01
CA LEU A 6 2.90 3.07 -3.16
C LEU A 6 2.07 3.20 -1.88
N ILE A 7 2.10 4.37 -1.27
CA ILE A 7 1.38 4.66 -0.03
C ILE A 7 0.52 5.92 -0.24
N PRO A 8 -0.77 5.76 -0.60
CA PRO A 8 -1.68 6.88 -0.67
C PRO A 8 -1.96 7.42 0.74
N THR A 9 -2.00 8.75 0.89
CA THR A 9 -2.24 9.41 2.17
C THR A 9 -3.30 10.49 2.08
N TYR A 10 -4.10 10.60 3.15
CA TYR A 10 -4.97 11.74 3.42
C TYR A 10 -5.19 11.87 4.93
N ASN A 11 -4.58 12.88 5.58
CA ASN A 11 -4.56 13.06 7.03
C ASN A 11 -3.90 11.90 7.78
N GLU A 12 -2.71 11.51 7.35
CA GLU A 12 -1.93 10.40 7.91
C GLU A 12 -0.68 10.86 8.69
N ARG A 13 -0.68 12.10 9.17
CA ARG A 13 0.47 12.70 9.87
C ARG A 13 0.97 11.87 11.05
N GLU A 14 0.06 11.19 11.75
CA GLU A 14 0.41 10.37 12.93
C GLU A 14 1.07 9.04 12.54
N ASN A 15 0.80 8.54 11.34
CA ASN A 15 1.22 7.22 10.88
C ASN A 15 2.40 7.25 9.90
N VAL A 16 2.49 8.29 9.05
CA VAL A 16 3.36 8.28 7.87
C VAL A 16 4.83 8.10 8.22
N SER A 17 5.36 8.75 9.26
CA SER A 17 6.76 8.58 9.67
C SER A 17 7.06 7.17 10.15
N ALA A 18 6.20 6.62 11.00
CA ALA A 18 6.37 5.27 11.51
C ALA A 18 6.29 4.23 10.39
N MET A 19 5.41 4.46 9.39
CA MET A 19 5.29 3.60 8.21
C MET A 19 6.54 3.65 7.34
N VAL A 20 7.07 4.84 7.05
CA VAL A 20 8.30 5.04 6.28
C VAL A 20 9.49 4.36 6.97
N ASP A 21 9.69 4.61 8.26
CA ASP A 21 10.75 3.99 9.05
C ASP A 21 10.63 2.46 9.04
N LYS A 22 9.41 1.94 9.20
CA LYS A 22 9.16 0.52 9.22
C LYS A 22 9.50 -0.14 7.89
N VAL A 23 9.08 0.43 6.77
CA VAL A 23 9.38 -0.12 5.43
C VAL A 23 10.87 -0.09 5.16
N PHE A 24 11.57 1.01 5.48
CA PHE A 24 13.02 1.09 5.29
C PHE A 24 13.82 0.18 6.23
N SER A 25 13.25 -0.28 7.34
CA SER A 25 13.89 -1.25 8.25
C SER A 25 13.79 -2.71 7.79
N LEU A 26 13.05 -2.99 6.73
CA LEU A 26 12.84 -4.36 6.25
C LEU A 26 14.12 -4.96 5.63
N PRO A 27 14.27 -6.30 5.65
CA PRO A 27 15.46 -6.98 5.12
C PRO A 27 15.56 -6.95 3.59
N VAL A 28 14.48 -6.60 2.89
CA VAL A 28 14.43 -6.39 1.44
C VAL A 28 14.41 -4.89 1.18
N GLU A 29 15.13 -4.46 0.16
CA GLU A 29 15.21 -3.05 -0.20
C GLU A 29 13.98 -2.61 -0.99
N PHE A 30 13.32 -1.58 -0.46
CA PHE A 30 12.18 -0.91 -1.08
C PHE A 30 12.44 0.58 -1.18
N ASP A 31 12.03 1.20 -2.29
CA ASP A 31 11.78 2.63 -2.36
C ASP A 31 10.31 2.89 -2.00
N ILE A 32 10.01 4.09 -1.54
CA ILE A 32 8.65 4.48 -1.15
C ILE A 32 8.20 5.67 -1.99
N LEU A 33 6.98 5.62 -2.48
CA LEU A 33 6.27 6.77 -3.02
C LEU A 33 5.02 7.05 -2.18
N VAL A 34 5.06 8.15 -1.45
CA VAL A 34 3.88 8.71 -0.79
C VAL A 34 3.10 9.53 -1.80
N ILE A 35 1.79 9.31 -1.89
CA ILE A 35 0.89 10.04 -2.79
C ILE A 35 -0.14 10.75 -1.92
N ASP A 36 0.12 12.02 -1.63
CA ASP A 36 -0.69 12.82 -0.70
C ASP A 36 -1.81 13.56 -1.41
N ASP A 37 -3.03 13.34 -0.97
CA ASP A 37 -4.25 13.92 -1.53
C ASP A 37 -4.57 15.32 -0.95
N GLY A 38 -3.54 16.15 -0.78
CA GLY A 38 -3.69 17.51 -0.26
C GLY A 38 -4.07 17.53 1.22
N SER A 39 -3.39 16.75 2.05
CA SER A 39 -3.64 16.65 3.49
C SER A 39 -3.48 17.99 4.21
N PRO A 40 -4.52 18.49 4.89
CA PRO A 40 -4.43 19.75 5.63
C PRO A 40 -3.67 19.63 6.97
N ASP A 41 -3.41 18.42 7.46
CA ASP A 41 -2.77 18.15 8.74
C ASP A 41 -1.23 18.27 8.70
N GLY A 42 -0.63 18.48 7.51
CA GLY A 42 0.81 18.59 7.32
C GLY A 42 1.51 17.26 7.03
N THR A 43 0.79 16.23 6.63
CA THR A 43 1.36 14.94 6.20
C THR A 43 2.46 15.13 5.14
N ALA A 44 2.17 15.85 4.05
CA ALA A 44 3.14 16.09 2.97
C ALA A 44 4.41 16.80 3.45
N ALA A 45 4.26 17.83 4.30
CA ALA A 45 5.40 18.55 4.86
C ALA A 45 6.30 17.67 5.73
N LEU A 46 5.72 16.70 6.43
CA LEU A 46 6.47 15.72 7.21
C LEU A 46 7.27 14.78 6.29
N VAL A 47 6.65 14.27 5.22
CA VAL A 47 7.35 13.44 4.21
C VAL A 47 8.49 14.20 3.54
N GLN A 48 8.28 15.47 3.17
CA GLN A 48 9.35 16.32 2.61
C GLN A 48 10.53 16.46 3.57
N LYS A 49 10.28 16.60 4.87
CA LYS A 49 11.34 16.62 5.87
C LYS A 49 12.10 15.28 5.91
N GLU A 50 11.42 14.17 5.85
CA GLU A 50 12.03 12.84 5.88
C GLU A 50 12.84 12.51 4.62
N GLN A 51 12.51 13.09 3.48
CA GLN A 51 13.32 13.00 2.26
C GLN A 51 14.76 13.49 2.48
N THR A 52 15.00 14.38 3.45
CA THR A 52 16.38 14.79 3.81
C THR A 52 17.19 13.66 4.44
N THR A 53 16.52 12.67 5.04
CA THR A 53 17.15 11.50 5.68
C THR A 53 17.27 10.34 4.70
N PHE A 54 16.22 10.05 3.93
CA PHE A 54 16.14 8.87 3.07
C PHE A 54 16.55 9.15 1.62
N GLY A 55 16.75 10.42 1.25
CA GLY A 55 17.23 10.83 -0.07
C GLY A 55 16.31 10.36 -1.20
N ASP A 56 16.93 9.86 -2.27
CA ASP A 56 16.24 9.44 -3.50
C ASP A 56 15.43 8.15 -3.37
N ARG A 57 15.34 7.58 -2.17
CA ARG A 57 14.54 6.39 -1.90
C ARG A 57 13.13 6.71 -1.38
N LEU A 58 12.89 7.94 -0.92
CA LEU A 58 11.59 8.42 -0.48
C LEU A 58 11.08 9.49 -1.45
N HIS A 59 10.01 9.18 -2.15
CA HIS A 59 9.38 10.08 -3.11
C HIS A 59 8.04 10.59 -2.58
N LEU A 60 7.65 11.78 -3.05
CA LEU A 60 6.36 12.40 -2.74
C LEU A 60 5.70 12.93 -4.01
N ILE A 61 4.43 12.61 -4.18
CA ILE A 61 3.52 13.29 -5.10
C ILE A 61 2.46 13.99 -4.27
N GLU A 62 2.38 15.33 -4.37
CA GLU A 62 1.30 16.11 -3.78
C GLU A 62 0.23 16.36 -4.83
N ARG A 63 -1.01 16.00 -4.50
CA ARG A 63 -2.16 16.21 -5.37
C ARG A 63 -3.00 17.38 -4.86
N SER A 64 -3.78 17.98 -5.72
CA SER A 64 -4.55 19.19 -5.38
C SER A 64 -5.71 18.94 -4.42
N GLY A 65 -5.99 17.70 -4.04
CA GLY A 65 -7.05 17.31 -3.10
C GLY A 65 -7.44 15.85 -3.23
N LYS A 66 -8.48 15.46 -2.49
CA LYS A 66 -8.99 14.08 -2.46
C LYS A 66 -9.67 13.69 -3.77
N LEU A 67 -8.90 13.19 -4.72
CA LEU A 67 -9.35 12.81 -6.07
C LEU A 67 -9.75 11.34 -6.20
N GLY A 68 -9.68 10.59 -5.13
CA GLY A 68 -10.02 9.17 -5.05
C GLY A 68 -8.81 8.23 -5.14
N LEU A 69 -8.90 7.12 -4.41
CA LEU A 69 -7.83 6.13 -4.22
C LEU A 69 -7.31 5.56 -5.54
N GLY A 70 -8.20 5.13 -6.43
CA GLY A 70 -7.81 4.56 -7.73
C GLY A 70 -6.99 5.53 -8.58
N THR A 71 -7.29 6.84 -8.53
CA THR A 71 -6.51 7.84 -9.27
C THR A 71 -5.15 8.11 -8.62
N ALA A 72 -5.02 7.89 -7.30
CA ALA A 72 -3.73 7.92 -6.61
C ALA A 72 -2.84 6.78 -7.10
N TYR A 73 -3.34 5.56 -7.13
CA TYR A 73 -2.61 4.41 -7.65
C TYR A 73 -2.23 4.56 -9.12
N ILE A 74 -3.12 5.11 -9.97
CA ILE A 74 -2.77 5.40 -11.38
C ILE A 74 -1.57 6.37 -11.46
N ALA A 75 -1.52 7.40 -10.62
CA ALA A 75 -0.37 8.31 -10.57
C ALA A 75 0.90 7.58 -10.12
N GLY A 76 0.80 6.71 -9.11
CA GLY A 76 1.89 5.87 -8.62
C GLY A 76 2.41 4.90 -9.68
N PHE A 77 1.54 4.22 -10.42
CA PHE A 77 1.95 3.32 -11.50
C PHE A 77 2.68 4.06 -12.61
N LYS A 78 2.19 5.24 -13.04
CA LYS A 78 2.89 6.06 -14.04
C LYS A 78 4.29 6.45 -13.57
N PHE A 79 4.41 6.91 -12.32
CA PHE A 79 5.69 7.24 -11.71
C PHE A 79 6.64 6.04 -11.72
N ALA A 80 6.16 4.88 -11.33
CA ALA A 80 6.95 3.65 -11.28
C ALA A 80 7.46 3.22 -12.67
N LEU A 81 6.58 3.22 -13.66
CA LEU A 81 6.91 2.86 -15.04
C LEU A 81 7.92 3.82 -15.67
N GLU A 82 7.74 5.13 -15.47
CA GLU A 82 8.64 6.17 -15.98
C GLU A 82 10.07 6.06 -15.39
N ARG A 83 10.19 5.51 -14.18
CA ARG A 83 11.48 5.34 -13.48
C ARG A 83 12.06 3.93 -13.55
N GLY A 84 11.38 3.01 -14.25
CA GLY A 84 11.86 1.65 -14.46
C GLY A 84 11.91 0.82 -13.17
N TYR A 85 10.89 0.92 -12.33
CA TYR A 85 10.69 -0.02 -11.23
C TYR A 85 10.20 -1.36 -11.77
N ASP A 86 10.74 -2.45 -11.24
CA ASP A 86 10.43 -3.82 -11.67
C ASP A 86 9.21 -4.37 -10.96
N ARG A 87 9.01 -4.00 -9.69
CA ARG A 87 7.91 -4.46 -8.83
C ARG A 87 7.26 -3.30 -8.11
N ILE A 88 5.94 -3.32 -8.04
CA ILE A 88 5.14 -2.28 -7.41
C ILE A 88 4.25 -2.90 -6.35
N PHE A 89 4.28 -2.35 -5.14
CA PHE A 89 3.48 -2.79 -4.00
C PHE A 89 2.51 -1.68 -3.62
N GLU A 90 1.30 -2.06 -3.26
CA GLU A 90 0.26 -1.15 -2.78
C GLU A 90 0.01 -1.42 -1.30
N MET A 91 0.03 -0.37 -0.48
CA MET A 91 -0.18 -0.50 0.96
C MET A 91 -0.80 0.78 1.54
N ASP A 92 -1.76 0.60 2.46
CA ASP A 92 -2.34 1.71 3.24
C ASP A 92 -1.37 2.20 4.32
N CYS A 93 -1.49 3.48 4.70
CA CYS A 93 -0.60 4.12 5.67
C CYS A 93 -0.94 3.81 7.14
N ASP A 94 -2.13 3.29 7.41
CA ASP A 94 -2.73 3.15 8.76
C ASP A 94 -2.37 1.84 9.49
N PHE A 95 -1.40 1.10 8.99
CA PHE A 95 -1.00 -0.22 9.50
C PHE A 95 -2.11 -1.30 9.45
N SER A 96 -3.21 -1.07 8.73
CA SER A 96 -4.19 -2.13 8.44
C SER A 96 -3.59 -3.23 7.57
N HIS A 97 -2.62 -2.86 6.74
CA HIS A 97 -1.71 -3.78 6.06
C HIS A 97 -0.40 -3.87 6.84
N ASN A 98 0.04 -5.09 7.18
CA ASN A 98 1.28 -5.27 7.92
C ASN A 98 2.50 -5.13 6.99
N PRO A 99 3.39 -4.13 7.18
CA PRO A 99 4.59 -3.98 6.36
C PRO A 99 5.55 -5.19 6.40
N ASP A 100 5.53 -5.98 7.46
CA ASP A 100 6.33 -7.21 7.55
C ASP A 100 5.93 -8.29 6.53
N ASP A 101 4.79 -8.14 5.86
CA ASP A 101 4.38 -9.02 4.77
C ASP A 101 5.05 -8.67 3.42
N LEU A 102 5.59 -7.46 3.25
CA LEU A 102 6.22 -7.02 1.99
C LEU A 102 7.35 -7.96 1.52
N PRO A 103 8.30 -8.40 2.36
CA PRO A 103 9.33 -9.34 1.92
C PRO A 103 8.77 -10.69 1.47
N ARG A 104 7.67 -11.14 2.07
CA ARG A 104 7.01 -12.39 1.68
C ARG A 104 6.28 -12.23 0.34
N LEU A 105 5.63 -11.10 0.12
CA LEU A 105 4.99 -10.79 -1.17
C LEU A 105 6.04 -10.63 -2.27
N ASP A 106 7.17 -9.99 -1.99
CA ASP A 106 8.29 -9.87 -2.92
C ASP A 106 8.84 -11.24 -3.35
N ALA A 107 9.02 -12.16 -2.40
CA ALA A 107 9.46 -13.52 -2.70
C ALA A 107 8.46 -14.29 -3.57
N MET A 108 7.14 -14.06 -3.42
CA MET A 108 6.14 -14.69 -4.29
C MET A 108 6.21 -14.21 -5.74
N LEU A 109 6.64 -12.97 -5.97
CA LEU A 109 6.78 -12.38 -7.31
C LEU A 109 7.99 -12.92 -8.10
N GLU A 110 8.78 -13.86 -7.54
CA GLU A 110 9.77 -14.61 -8.30
C GLU A 110 9.13 -15.64 -9.24
N GLU A 111 7.95 -16.14 -8.89
CA GLU A 111 7.23 -17.19 -9.62
C GLU A 111 5.87 -16.71 -10.16
N GLU A 112 5.33 -15.61 -9.62
CA GLU A 112 3.99 -15.12 -9.91
C GLU A 112 4.02 -13.68 -10.42
N ASP A 113 3.12 -13.34 -11.35
CA ASP A 113 2.99 -11.97 -11.85
C ASP A 113 2.28 -11.03 -10.86
N VAL A 114 1.42 -11.57 -9.98
CA VAL A 114 0.63 -10.83 -9.00
C VAL A 114 0.55 -11.60 -7.68
N ALA A 115 0.88 -10.94 -6.58
CA ALA A 115 0.74 -11.46 -5.22
C ALA A 115 -0.22 -10.59 -4.41
N ILE A 116 -1.26 -11.18 -3.82
CA ILE A 116 -2.28 -10.47 -3.04
C ILE A 116 -2.26 -10.96 -1.60
N GLY A 117 -2.05 -10.04 -0.66
CA GLY A 117 -2.25 -10.28 0.76
C GLY A 117 -3.73 -10.51 1.07
N SER A 118 -4.06 -11.63 1.72
CA SER A 118 -5.45 -11.96 2.04
C SER A 118 -5.66 -12.16 3.53
N ARG A 119 -6.73 -11.54 4.06
CA ARG A 119 -7.21 -11.72 5.43
C ARG A 119 -7.78 -13.12 5.68
N TYR A 120 -8.10 -13.86 4.62
CA TYR A 120 -8.82 -15.13 4.68
C TYR A 120 -8.00 -16.35 4.24
N SER A 121 -6.76 -16.19 3.81
CA SER A 121 -5.93 -17.30 3.27
C SER A 121 -5.53 -18.34 4.33
N ARG A 122 -5.38 -17.92 5.59
CA ARG A 122 -4.99 -18.79 6.72
C ARG A 122 -5.92 -18.61 7.94
N GLY A 123 -7.23 -18.55 7.70
CA GLY A 123 -8.21 -18.20 8.73
C GLY A 123 -8.64 -16.74 8.64
N VAL A 124 -9.35 -16.25 9.67
CA VAL A 124 -9.82 -14.86 9.70
C VAL A 124 -8.82 -14.02 10.50
N ASN A 125 -8.03 -13.20 9.80
CA ASN A 125 -7.01 -12.32 10.38
C ASN A 125 -7.50 -10.87 10.37
N VAL A 126 -8.48 -10.56 11.20
CA VAL A 126 -8.98 -9.20 11.43
C VAL A 126 -9.01 -8.90 12.93
N VAL A 127 -8.58 -7.70 13.29
CA VAL A 127 -8.55 -7.25 14.68
C VAL A 127 -9.62 -6.16 14.84
N ASN A 128 -10.47 -6.30 15.89
CA ASN A 128 -11.47 -5.31 16.29
C ASN A 128 -12.52 -4.94 15.23
N TRP A 129 -12.84 -5.82 14.28
CA TRP A 129 -13.92 -5.56 13.33
C TRP A 129 -15.28 -5.94 13.94
N PRO A 130 -16.30 -5.10 13.82
CA PRO A 130 -17.67 -5.50 14.12
C PRO A 130 -18.10 -6.70 13.26
N MET A 131 -18.85 -7.64 13.83
CA MET A 131 -19.30 -8.85 13.12
C MET A 131 -19.98 -8.54 11.78
N GLY A 132 -20.80 -7.48 11.72
CA GLY A 132 -21.46 -7.06 10.48
C GLY A 132 -20.49 -6.68 9.36
N ARG A 133 -19.38 -5.99 9.68
CA ARG A 133 -18.33 -5.65 8.72
C ARG A 133 -17.61 -6.90 8.22
N LEU A 134 -17.33 -7.84 9.11
CA LEU A 134 -16.69 -9.12 8.77
C LEU A 134 -17.54 -9.93 7.80
N LEU A 135 -18.84 -10.09 8.12
CA LEU A 135 -19.79 -10.82 7.27
C LEU A 135 -19.95 -10.14 5.91
N MET A 136 -20.06 -8.81 5.88
CA MET A 136 -20.17 -8.05 4.62
C MET A 136 -18.94 -8.28 3.74
N SER A 137 -17.74 -8.16 4.28
CA SER A 137 -16.48 -8.40 3.55
C SER A 137 -16.40 -9.84 3.01
N TYR A 138 -16.74 -10.83 3.84
CA TYR A 138 -16.74 -12.24 3.44
C TYR A 138 -17.71 -12.51 2.29
N PHE A 139 -18.93 -12.02 2.40
CA PHE A 139 -19.95 -12.21 1.34
C PHE A 139 -19.62 -11.40 0.08
N ALA A 140 -19.06 -10.19 0.20
CA ALA A 140 -18.58 -9.41 -0.93
C ALA A 140 -17.49 -10.17 -1.72
N SER A 141 -16.50 -10.71 -1.04
CA SER A 141 -15.45 -11.52 -1.66
C SER A 141 -16.01 -12.76 -2.35
N LYS A 142 -16.98 -13.45 -1.72
CA LYS A 142 -17.67 -14.59 -2.34
C LYS A 142 -18.47 -14.18 -3.58
N TYR A 143 -19.15 -13.05 -3.54
CA TYR A 143 -19.89 -12.50 -4.67
C TYR A 143 -18.97 -12.17 -5.84
N VAL A 144 -17.87 -11.44 -5.60
CA VAL A 144 -16.87 -11.10 -6.61
C VAL A 144 -16.31 -12.37 -7.26
N ARG A 145 -15.88 -13.36 -6.47
CA ARG A 145 -15.39 -14.65 -7.00
C ARG A 145 -16.39 -15.38 -7.89
N THR A 146 -17.68 -15.31 -7.53
CA THR A 146 -18.74 -15.98 -8.29
C THR A 146 -18.97 -15.30 -9.65
N ILE A 147 -18.94 -13.96 -9.67
CA ILE A 147 -19.19 -13.17 -10.88
C ILE A 147 -17.96 -13.15 -11.79
N THR A 148 -16.78 -12.90 -11.24
CA THR A 148 -15.54 -12.72 -12.02
C THR A 148 -14.85 -14.05 -12.35
N ARG A 149 -15.15 -15.10 -11.58
CA ARG A 149 -14.45 -16.40 -11.59
C ARG A 149 -12.95 -16.30 -11.26
N MET A 150 -12.50 -15.16 -10.71
CA MET A 150 -11.12 -14.98 -10.29
C MET A 150 -10.84 -15.77 -9.01
N PRO A 151 -9.70 -16.49 -8.90
CA PRO A 151 -9.34 -17.29 -7.72
C PRO A 151 -8.79 -16.42 -6.57
N VAL A 152 -9.36 -15.23 -6.35
CA VAL A 152 -8.93 -14.29 -5.31
C VAL A 152 -9.74 -14.55 -4.04
N ALA A 153 -9.06 -14.77 -2.90
CA ALA A 153 -9.73 -15.10 -1.65
C ALA A 153 -10.29 -13.86 -0.91
N ASP A 154 -9.71 -12.69 -1.16
CA ASP A 154 -10.06 -11.41 -0.55
C ASP A 154 -10.13 -10.35 -1.66
N ALA A 155 -11.33 -9.83 -1.93
CA ALA A 155 -11.59 -8.88 -2.99
C ALA A 155 -12.32 -7.64 -2.46
#